data_158f852443ff7a4a04ee78c368e40c04
#
_entry.id   158f852443ff7a4a04ee78c368e40c04
#
_cell.length_a   1.000
_cell.length_b   1.000
_cell.length_c   1.000
_cell.angle_alpha   90.00
_cell.angle_beta   90.00
_cell.angle_gamma   90.00
#
_symmetry.space_group_name_H-M   'P 1'
#
loop_
_entity.id
_entity.type
_entity.pdbx_description
1 polymer ?
#
loop_
_entity_poly.entity_id
_entity_poly.type
_entity_poly.pdbx_seq_one_letter_code
_entity_poly.pdbx_strand_id
1 'polypeptide(L)'
;VSKMVEVFEQVRRVLKPEGTLWLNLGDSYAGSGGAGNQFGQLEKEGFFKYKQSSTPKNLKPKDLIGIPWMVAFALRSAGWYLRQDIIWHKPNPMPESVTDRCTKAHEYIFLMSKSQRYYYDQEAIKQPIAEASIERLSQDVESQEGSSRVPGKSNGNMKAVASWNGSSFDSGKTGEMKHSRGGRKEYTKDQAGGGSNITGHSGGYRSDGSPQEYLLTGKANKRSVWTVTTKPFKEAHFATFPEDLIVDCIKAGCPEGGIILDPFGGAGTTAVVARKLNRNYLLYELNPDYIKIAEKRIFNSLGIFA
;
A
#
# COMPACT_ATOMS: atom_id res chain seq x y z
N VAL A 1 13.76 -12.90 9.28
CA VAL A 1 12.28 -12.94 9.32
C VAL A 1 11.78 -13.21 10.73
N SER A 2 12.24 -14.29 11.42
CA SER A 2 11.75 -14.67 12.76
C SER A 2 11.81 -13.54 13.79
N LYS A 3 12.92 -12.80 13.85
CA LYS A 3 13.06 -11.65 14.75
C LYS A 3 12.05 -10.52 14.48
N MET A 4 11.68 -10.31 13.22
CA MET A 4 10.61 -9.36 12.88
C MET A 4 9.25 -9.86 13.39
N VAL A 5 8.98 -11.15 13.27
CA VAL A 5 7.74 -11.74 13.82
C VAL A 5 7.68 -11.54 15.34
N GLU A 6 8.78 -11.84 16.07
CA GLU A 6 8.86 -11.64 17.53
C GLU A 6 8.54 -10.18 17.94
N VAL A 7 9.14 -9.20 17.24
CA VAL A 7 8.87 -7.78 17.50
C VAL A 7 7.41 -7.44 17.22
N PHE A 8 6.88 -7.84 16.06
CA PHE A 8 5.52 -7.48 15.68
C PHE A 8 4.44 -8.28 16.43
N GLU A 9 4.76 -9.40 17.06
CA GLU A 9 3.90 -10.03 18.06
C GLU A 9 3.70 -9.11 19.28
N GLN A 10 4.76 -8.45 19.76
CA GLN A 10 4.64 -7.49 20.86
C GLN A 10 3.87 -6.24 20.42
N VAL A 11 4.09 -5.75 19.20
CA VAL A 11 3.27 -4.67 18.62
C VAL A 11 1.80 -5.08 18.58
N ARG A 12 1.49 -6.30 18.10
CA ARG A 12 0.13 -6.83 18.03
C ARG A 12 -0.50 -6.93 19.41
N ARG A 13 0.26 -7.29 20.44
CA ARG A 13 -0.22 -7.40 21.82
C ARG A 13 -0.73 -6.07 22.35
N VAL A 14 0.01 -4.96 22.12
CA VAL A 14 -0.33 -3.63 22.63
C VAL A 14 -1.25 -2.82 21.70
N LEU A 15 -1.33 -3.18 20.42
CA LEU A 15 -2.19 -2.52 19.46
C LEU A 15 -3.67 -2.73 19.82
N LYS A 16 -4.49 -1.68 19.67
CA LYS A 16 -5.95 -1.78 19.84
C LYS A 16 -6.56 -2.82 18.90
N PRO A 17 -7.73 -3.40 19.21
CA PRO A 17 -8.40 -4.37 18.34
C PRO A 17 -8.62 -3.87 16.91
N GLU A 18 -8.98 -2.60 16.76
CA GLU A 18 -9.21 -1.92 15.48
C GLU A 18 -7.94 -1.32 14.86
N GLY A 19 -6.78 -1.50 15.48
CA GLY A 19 -5.52 -0.89 15.06
C GLY A 19 -4.96 -1.49 13.77
N THR A 20 -4.21 -0.68 13.04
CA THR A 20 -3.52 -1.04 11.78
C THR A 20 -2.02 -0.96 11.93
N LEU A 21 -1.31 -1.76 11.16
CA LEU A 21 0.14 -1.72 10.98
C LEU A 21 0.44 -1.34 9.53
N TRP A 22 1.31 -0.35 9.34
CA TRP A 22 1.82 0.07 8.05
C TRP A 22 3.32 -0.20 8.03
N LEU A 23 3.72 -1.25 7.32
CA LEU A 23 5.07 -1.78 7.35
C LEU A 23 5.81 -1.47 6.05
N ASN A 24 6.77 -0.55 6.10
CA ASN A 24 7.68 -0.27 4.99
C ASN A 24 8.94 -1.13 5.11
N LEU A 25 9.26 -1.84 4.05
CA LEU A 25 10.48 -2.66 3.96
C LEU A 25 11.11 -2.55 2.57
N GLY A 26 12.42 -2.35 2.57
CA GLY A 26 13.27 -2.50 1.40
C GLY A 26 13.74 -3.95 1.23
N ASP A 27 14.05 -4.31 0.00
CA ASP A 27 14.61 -5.62 -0.34
C ASP A 27 16.09 -5.49 -0.72
N SER A 28 16.81 -6.60 -0.70
CA SER A 28 18.23 -6.68 -1.01
C SER A 28 18.53 -7.86 -1.92
N TYR A 29 19.75 -7.90 -2.45
CA TYR A 29 20.25 -9.00 -3.27
C TYR A 29 21.29 -9.83 -2.52
N ALA A 30 21.26 -11.14 -2.72
CA ALA A 30 22.22 -12.05 -2.16
C ALA A 30 23.62 -11.78 -2.72
N GLY A 31 24.62 -11.69 -1.85
CA GLY A 31 26.01 -11.39 -2.25
C GLY A 31 26.33 -9.90 -2.47
N SER A 32 25.37 -8.98 -2.27
CA SER A 32 25.61 -7.54 -2.42
C SER A 32 26.42 -6.90 -1.28
N GLY A 33 26.75 -7.64 -0.24
CA GLY A 33 27.43 -7.14 0.96
C GLY A 33 28.93 -6.82 0.83
N GLY A 34 29.51 -6.84 -0.38
CA GLY A 34 30.94 -6.66 -0.59
C GLY A 34 31.38 -5.33 -1.21
N ALA A 35 30.47 -4.48 -1.58
CA ALA A 35 30.79 -3.26 -2.34
C ALA A 35 30.39 -1.97 -1.61
N GLY A 36 31.05 -1.65 -0.53
CA GLY A 36 30.87 -0.33 0.07
C GLY A 36 31.95 0.00 1.10
N ASN A 37 32.92 0.79 0.73
CA ASN A 37 33.93 1.37 1.64
C ASN A 37 33.36 2.13 2.85
N GLN A 38 32.06 2.40 2.88
CA GLN A 38 31.39 3.07 4.00
C GLN A 38 31.31 2.20 5.25
N PHE A 39 31.09 0.89 5.13
CA PHE A 39 31.07 0.00 6.29
C PHE A 39 32.49 -0.33 6.81
N GLY A 40 33.50 -0.33 5.95
CA GLY A 40 34.89 -0.50 6.35
C GLY A 40 35.44 0.66 7.20
N GLN A 41 34.84 1.83 7.10
CA GLN A 41 35.20 2.97 7.93
C GLN A 41 34.63 2.87 9.35
N LEU A 42 33.38 2.39 9.47
CA LEU A 42 32.73 2.11 10.78
C LEU A 42 33.38 0.93 11.52
N GLU A 43 33.91 -0.05 10.78
CA GLU A 43 34.69 -1.16 11.35
C GLU A 43 36.02 -0.67 11.93
N LYS A 44 36.68 0.29 11.29
CA LYS A 44 37.91 0.96 11.79
C LYS A 44 37.66 1.79 13.06
N GLU A 45 36.46 2.30 13.22
CA GLU A 45 36.03 3.07 14.38
C GLU A 45 35.53 2.19 15.54
N GLY A 46 35.54 0.87 15.38
CA GLY A 46 35.23 -0.08 16.47
C GLY A 46 33.75 -0.28 16.77
N PHE A 47 32.85 0.29 15.97
CA PHE A 47 31.40 0.21 16.22
C PHE A 47 30.80 -1.17 15.90
N PHE A 48 31.32 -1.92 14.91
CA PHE A 48 30.83 -3.25 14.58
C PHE A 48 31.94 -4.09 13.94
N LYS A 49 32.04 -5.36 14.33
CA LYS A 49 32.75 -6.35 13.50
C LYS A 49 31.81 -6.82 12.39
N TYR A 50 31.96 -6.27 11.19
CA TYR A 50 31.19 -6.71 10.04
C TYR A 50 31.64 -8.10 9.61
N LYS A 51 30.87 -9.10 9.95
CA LYS A 51 31.08 -10.43 9.42
C LYS A 51 30.67 -10.40 7.95
N GLN A 52 31.65 -10.58 7.04
CA GLN A 52 31.39 -10.65 5.61
C GLN A 52 30.18 -11.54 5.36
N SER A 53 29.12 -10.97 4.76
CA SER A 53 27.85 -11.64 4.57
C SER A 53 28.05 -12.85 3.67
N SER A 54 28.12 -14.03 4.26
CA SER A 54 28.02 -15.27 3.49
C SER A 54 26.61 -15.34 2.90
N THR A 55 26.51 -15.51 1.59
CA THR A 55 25.23 -15.79 0.93
C THR A 55 24.51 -16.91 1.69
N PRO A 56 23.27 -16.75 2.12
CA PRO A 56 22.52 -17.80 2.78
C PRO A 56 22.55 -19.09 1.96
N LYS A 57 22.67 -20.25 2.61
CA LYS A 57 22.89 -21.55 1.95
C LYS A 57 21.85 -21.92 0.88
N ASN A 58 20.67 -21.33 0.96
CA ASN A 58 19.53 -21.55 0.06
C ASN A 58 19.37 -20.49 -1.03
N LEU A 59 20.29 -19.52 -1.12
CA LEU A 59 20.26 -18.46 -2.13
C LEU A 59 21.52 -18.53 -3.00
N LYS A 60 21.39 -18.14 -4.25
CA LYS A 60 22.52 -17.97 -5.17
C LYS A 60 22.97 -16.49 -5.17
N PRO A 61 24.23 -16.21 -5.48
CA PRO A 61 24.67 -14.85 -5.74
C PRO A 61 23.75 -14.16 -6.75
N LYS A 62 23.40 -12.90 -6.51
CA LYS A 62 22.47 -12.07 -7.30
C LYS A 62 20.98 -12.42 -7.16
N ASP A 63 20.57 -13.44 -6.41
CA ASP A 63 19.15 -13.64 -6.13
C ASP A 63 18.59 -12.45 -5.38
N LEU A 64 17.41 -11.98 -5.78
CA LEU A 64 16.60 -11.08 -4.95
C LEU A 64 16.10 -11.85 -3.73
N ILE A 65 16.38 -11.33 -2.53
CA ILE A 65 16.09 -12.09 -1.30
C ILE A 65 14.59 -12.21 -1.02
N GLY A 66 13.81 -11.20 -1.35
CA GLY A 66 12.36 -11.19 -1.15
C GLY A 66 11.95 -10.89 0.30
N ILE A 67 12.81 -10.20 1.08
CA ILE A 67 12.58 -9.91 2.51
C ILE A 67 11.19 -9.30 2.78
N PRO A 68 10.70 -8.28 2.02
CA PRO A 68 9.42 -7.66 2.30
C PRO A 68 8.27 -8.65 2.30
N TRP A 69 8.19 -9.47 1.27
CA TRP A 69 7.13 -10.48 1.13
C TRP A 69 7.28 -11.64 2.10
N MET A 70 8.51 -12.06 2.39
CA MET A 70 8.78 -13.10 3.40
C MET A 70 8.30 -12.66 4.78
N VAL A 71 8.54 -11.39 5.16
CA VAL A 71 8.07 -10.83 6.43
C VAL A 71 6.55 -10.69 6.41
N ALA A 72 5.96 -10.16 5.34
CA ALA A 72 4.51 -10.00 5.22
C ALA A 72 3.77 -11.34 5.36
N PHE A 73 4.25 -12.40 4.70
CA PHE A 73 3.65 -13.74 4.81
C PHE A 73 3.87 -14.38 6.18
N ALA A 74 5.04 -14.18 6.79
CA ALA A 74 5.29 -14.68 8.13
C ALA A 74 4.40 -14.00 9.17
N LEU A 75 4.20 -12.68 9.09
CA LEU A 75 3.26 -11.95 9.96
C LEU A 75 1.82 -12.40 9.73
N ARG A 76 1.42 -12.62 8.46
CA ARG A 76 0.10 -13.18 8.16
C ARG A 76 -0.09 -14.55 8.81
N SER A 77 0.92 -15.41 8.76
CA SER A 77 0.90 -16.73 9.42
C SER A 77 0.88 -16.62 10.95
N ALA A 78 1.47 -15.54 11.51
CA ALA A 78 1.41 -15.22 12.94
C ALA A 78 0.10 -14.52 13.38
N GLY A 79 -0.91 -14.47 12.51
CA GLY A 79 -2.27 -14.02 12.85
C GLY A 79 -2.59 -12.57 12.49
N TRP A 80 -1.73 -11.86 11.78
CA TRP A 80 -2.08 -10.57 11.18
C TRP A 80 -2.94 -10.77 9.93
N TYR A 81 -3.84 -9.82 9.66
CA TYR A 81 -4.53 -9.74 8.37
C TYR A 81 -3.69 -8.90 7.41
N LEU A 82 -3.12 -9.52 6.37
CA LEU A 82 -2.47 -8.81 5.27
C LEU A 82 -3.57 -8.24 4.36
N ARG A 83 -3.76 -6.92 4.40
CA ARG A 83 -4.87 -6.24 3.73
C ARG A 83 -4.52 -5.74 2.35
N GLN A 84 -3.32 -5.15 2.20
CA GLN A 84 -2.89 -4.56 0.94
C GLN A 84 -1.37 -4.45 0.90
N ASP A 85 -0.81 -4.58 -0.29
CA ASP A 85 0.51 -4.09 -0.67
C ASP A 85 0.37 -2.73 -1.35
N ILE A 86 1.26 -1.83 -1.02
CA ILE A 86 1.35 -0.49 -1.57
C ILE A 86 2.76 -0.32 -2.10
N ILE A 87 2.88 0.20 -3.31
CA ILE A 87 4.17 0.51 -3.94
C ILE A 87 4.53 1.95 -3.63
N TRP A 88 5.59 2.17 -2.90
CA TRP A 88 6.25 3.47 -2.87
C TRP A 88 7.16 3.60 -4.09
N HIS A 89 6.70 4.28 -5.10
CA HIS A 89 7.48 4.65 -6.28
C HIS A 89 8.36 5.86 -5.97
N LYS A 90 9.67 5.71 -6.21
CA LYS A 90 10.70 6.74 -6.03
C LYS A 90 11.06 7.32 -7.40
N PRO A 91 10.62 8.52 -7.76
CA PRO A 91 10.94 9.10 -9.07
C PRO A 91 12.44 9.46 -9.20
N ASN A 92 13.14 9.57 -8.08
CA ASN A 92 14.56 9.86 -7.97
C ASN A 92 15.31 8.76 -7.19
N PRO A 93 15.33 7.50 -7.66
CA PRO A 93 16.05 6.42 -6.98
C PRO A 93 17.56 6.68 -7.02
N MET A 94 18.29 6.09 -6.06
CA MET A 94 19.74 6.07 -6.13
C MET A 94 20.19 5.39 -7.42
N PRO A 95 21.12 5.96 -8.20
CA PRO A 95 21.69 5.31 -9.36
C PRO A 95 22.35 3.97 -8.98
N GLU A 96 22.13 2.94 -9.77
CA GLU A 96 22.77 1.64 -9.62
C GLU A 96 23.63 1.35 -10.85
N SER A 97 24.88 0.94 -10.62
CA SER A 97 25.81 0.57 -11.69
C SER A 97 25.60 -0.86 -12.20
N VAL A 98 24.38 -1.35 -12.18
CA VAL A 98 24.04 -2.70 -12.64
C VAL A 98 23.62 -2.69 -14.10
N THR A 99 24.02 -3.74 -14.83
CA THR A 99 23.78 -3.87 -16.29
C THR A 99 22.89 -5.06 -16.64
N ASP A 100 22.59 -5.91 -15.68
CA ASP A 100 21.85 -7.18 -15.87
C ASP A 100 20.43 -7.16 -15.27
N ARG A 101 19.97 -6.02 -14.80
CA ARG A 101 18.61 -5.78 -14.31
C ARG A 101 18.27 -4.29 -14.31
N CYS A 102 17.00 -3.98 -14.17
CA CYS A 102 16.55 -2.59 -13.99
C CYS A 102 16.99 -2.01 -12.65
N THR A 103 17.22 -0.68 -12.60
CA THR A 103 17.40 0.06 -11.35
C THR A 103 16.14 -0.05 -10.50
N LYS A 104 16.30 -0.37 -9.22
CA LYS A 104 15.17 -0.51 -8.30
C LYS A 104 14.64 0.87 -7.90
N ALA A 105 13.44 1.19 -8.33
CA ALA A 105 12.79 2.49 -8.11
C ALA A 105 11.58 2.41 -7.16
N HIS A 106 11.45 1.34 -6.37
CA HIS A 106 10.32 1.20 -5.46
C HIS A 106 10.66 0.41 -4.20
N GLU A 107 9.85 0.62 -3.18
CA GLU A 107 9.76 -0.19 -1.97
C GLU A 107 8.30 -0.59 -1.71
N TYR A 108 8.10 -1.54 -0.80
CA TYR A 108 6.77 -1.98 -0.39
C TYR A 108 6.36 -1.35 0.94
N ILE A 109 5.08 -0.98 1.02
CA ILE A 109 4.40 -0.69 2.28
C ILE A 109 3.25 -1.70 2.39
N PHE A 110 3.23 -2.49 3.45
CA PHE A 110 2.14 -3.43 3.70
C PHE A 110 1.17 -2.85 4.71
N LEU A 111 -0.10 -2.73 4.31
CA LEU A 111 -1.18 -2.49 5.25
C LEU A 111 -1.60 -3.81 5.87
N MET A 112 -1.49 -3.90 7.17
CA MET A 112 -1.92 -5.05 7.96
C MET A 112 -2.83 -4.61 9.10
N SER A 113 -3.70 -5.49 9.56
CA SER A 113 -4.57 -5.21 10.68
C SER A 113 -4.56 -6.34 11.71
N LYS A 114 -4.89 -5.99 12.96
CA LYS A 114 -4.99 -6.95 14.05
C LYS A 114 -6.22 -7.83 13.94
N SER A 115 -7.31 -7.29 13.39
CA SER A 115 -8.62 -7.94 13.26
C SER A 115 -9.22 -7.72 11.87
N GLN A 116 -10.24 -8.48 11.57
CA GLN A 116 -10.99 -8.37 10.31
C GLN A 116 -11.64 -6.98 10.16
N ARG A 117 -12.15 -6.42 11.25
CA ARG A 117 -12.69 -5.06 11.32
C ARG A 117 -11.63 -4.17 11.96
N TYR A 118 -11.28 -3.07 11.29
CA TYR A 118 -10.24 -2.15 11.73
C TYR A 118 -10.59 -0.72 11.32
N TYR A 119 -9.95 0.23 11.98
CA TYR A 119 -10.11 1.64 11.63
C TYR A 119 -9.39 1.96 10.32
N TYR A 120 -10.11 2.59 9.40
CA TYR A 120 -9.55 3.07 8.14
C TYR A 120 -10.36 4.28 7.65
N ASP A 121 -9.76 5.47 7.73
CA ASP A 121 -10.37 6.71 7.24
C ASP A 121 -10.03 6.89 5.76
N GLN A 122 -10.92 6.39 4.92
CA GLN A 122 -10.80 6.50 3.47
C GLN A 122 -10.92 7.93 2.98
N GLU A 123 -11.79 8.75 3.64
CA GLU A 123 -12.07 10.14 3.23
C GLU A 123 -10.84 11.02 3.40
N ALA A 124 -10.08 10.83 4.47
CA ALA A 124 -8.89 11.62 4.80
C ALA A 124 -7.76 11.50 3.76
N ILE A 125 -7.79 10.46 2.93
CA ILE A 125 -6.74 10.17 1.94
C ILE A 125 -7.25 10.09 0.49
N LYS A 126 -8.50 10.47 0.23
CA LYS A 126 -9.01 10.55 -1.16
C LYS A 126 -8.14 11.47 -2.00
N GLN A 127 -7.96 11.11 -3.25
CA GLN A 127 -7.21 11.88 -4.24
C GLN A 127 -8.14 12.46 -5.31
N PRO A 128 -7.75 13.56 -5.99
CA PRO A 128 -8.51 14.08 -7.12
C PRO A 128 -8.69 13.01 -8.21
N ILE A 129 -9.82 13.06 -8.91
CA ILE A 129 -10.03 12.21 -10.09
C ILE A 129 -9.05 12.65 -11.18
N ALA A 130 -8.43 11.70 -11.87
CA ALA A 130 -7.58 11.99 -13.01
C ALA A 130 -8.41 12.59 -14.17
N GLU A 131 -7.84 13.60 -14.85
CA GLU A 131 -8.49 14.26 -16.00
C GLU A 131 -8.99 13.27 -17.05
N ALA A 132 -8.17 12.31 -17.44
CA ALA A 132 -8.58 11.24 -18.35
C ALA A 132 -9.78 10.42 -17.88
N SER A 133 -10.04 10.36 -16.58
CA SER A 133 -11.25 9.73 -16.04
C SER A 133 -12.44 10.66 -16.16
N ILE A 134 -12.25 11.97 -15.97
CA ILE A 134 -13.29 12.99 -16.15
C ILE A 134 -13.72 13.01 -17.61
N GLU A 135 -12.77 13.09 -18.55
CA GLU A 135 -13.03 13.03 -19.99
C GLU A 135 -13.82 11.79 -20.39
N ARG A 136 -13.38 10.62 -19.92
CA ARG A 136 -14.10 9.37 -20.19
C ARG A 136 -15.51 9.34 -19.65
N LEU A 137 -15.73 9.95 -18.47
CA LEU A 137 -17.04 9.97 -17.82
C LEU A 137 -17.97 11.06 -18.39
N SER A 138 -17.41 12.09 -19.01
CA SER A 138 -18.16 13.15 -19.69
C SER A 138 -18.54 12.79 -21.14
N GLN A 139 -18.05 11.67 -21.68
CA GLN A 139 -18.40 11.24 -23.02
C GLN A 139 -19.89 10.93 -23.14
N ASP A 140 -20.51 11.43 -24.20
CA ASP A 140 -21.88 11.07 -24.56
C ASP A 140 -21.94 9.61 -24.99
N VAL A 141 -22.50 8.78 -24.12
CA VAL A 141 -22.58 7.32 -24.32
C VAL A 141 -23.56 6.95 -25.43
N GLU A 142 -24.60 7.76 -25.61
CA GLU A 142 -25.62 7.47 -26.61
C GLU A 142 -25.12 7.74 -28.04
N SER A 143 -24.21 8.71 -28.19
CA SER A 143 -23.59 9.04 -29.47
C SER A 143 -22.41 8.13 -29.85
N GLN A 144 -21.98 7.23 -28.96
CA GLN A 144 -20.85 6.33 -29.25
C GLN A 144 -21.23 5.26 -30.28
N GLU A 145 -20.56 5.29 -31.43
CA GLU A 145 -20.67 4.22 -32.41
C GLU A 145 -20.08 2.91 -31.90
N GLY A 146 -20.62 1.79 -32.36
CA GLY A 146 -20.12 0.46 -32.05
C GLY A 146 -18.68 0.26 -32.56
N SER A 147 -17.97 -0.72 -31.99
CA SER A 147 -16.61 -1.05 -32.44
C SER A 147 -16.61 -1.47 -33.89
N SER A 148 -15.72 -0.87 -34.69
CA SER A 148 -15.46 -1.25 -36.09
C SER A 148 -15.00 -2.72 -36.31
N ARG A 149 -14.66 -3.42 -35.21
CA ARG A 149 -14.25 -4.84 -35.25
C ARG A 149 -15.40 -5.81 -35.52
N VAL A 150 -16.63 -5.39 -35.26
CA VAL A 150 -17.82 -6.22 -35.57
C VAL A 150 -18.88 -5.29 -36.15
N PRO A 151 -18.92 -5.14 -37.50
CA PRO A 151 -19.90 -4.31 -38.16
C PRO A 151 -21.33 -4.71 -37.77
N GLY A 152 -22.16 -3.73 -37.42
CA GLY A 152 -23.57 -3.95 -37.08
C GLY A 152 -23.86 -4.43 -35.66
N LYS A 153 -22.84 -4.56 -34.78
CA LYS A 153 -23.07 -4.78 -33.35
C LYS A 153 -22.71 -3.56 -32.54
N SER A 154 -23.66 -3.05 -31.74
CA SER A 154 -23.37 -2.01 -30.78
C SER A 154 -22.41 -2.52 -29.69
N ASN A 155 -21.51 -1.64 -29.25
CA ASN A 155 -20.49 -1.94 -28.24
C ASN A 155 -21.06 -1.88 -26.82
N GLY A 156 -22.21 -2.49 -26.55
CA GLY A 156 -22.90 -2.40 -25.27
C GLY A 156 -22.02 -2.61 -24.02
N ASN A 157 -20.93 -3.39 -24.15
CA ASN A 157 -20.01 -3.66 -23.04
C ASN A 157 -18.77 -2.77 -23.02
N MET A 158 -18.55 -1.89 -24.01
CA MET A 158 -17.38 -1.02 -24.11
C MET A 158 -17.75 0.46 -24.10
N LYS A 159 -19.03 0.80 -24.02
CA LYS A 159 -19.44 2.18 -23.80
C LYS A 159 -18.87 2.65 -22.46
N ALA A 160 -18.29 3.84 -22.46
CA ALA A 160 -17.88 4.51 -21.24
C ALA A 160 -19.14 4.81 -20.44
N VAL A 161 -19.43 3.96 -19.68
CA VAL A 161 -20.37 3.70 -18.63
C VAL A 161 -21.22 4.83 -18.15
N ALA A 162 -22.32 5.05 -18.72
CA ALA A 162 -23.36 5.81 -18.07
C ALA A 162 -24.44 4.92 -17.41
N SER A 163 -24.71 3.75 -17.82
CA SER A 163 -25.64 2.92 -17.07
C SER A 163 -25.54 1.45 -17.45
N TRP A 164 -25.15 0.63 -16.54
CA TRP A 164 -25.72 -0.67 -16.51
C TRP A 164 -27.00 -0.58 -15.66
N ASN A 165 -28.08 -0.20 -16.28
CA ASN A 165 -29.39 -0.57 -15.79
C ASN A 165 -29.46 -2.09 -15.87
N GLY A 166 -29.33 -2.76 -14.73
CA GLY A 166 -29.44 -4.22 -14.60
C GLY A 166 -30.86 -4.76 -14.90
N SER A 167 -31.55 -4.18 -15.83
CA SER A 167 -32.91 -4.54 -16.22
C SER A 167 -33.02 -4.73 -17.71
N SER A 168 -32.25 -5.62 -18.28
CA SER A 168 -32.71 -6.27 -19.50
C SER A 168 -31.89 -7.49 -19.82
N PHE A 169 -31.89 -8.45 -18.95
CA PHE A 169 -32.11 -9.79 -19.44
C PHE A 169 -33.63 -9.90 -19.62
N ASP A 170 -34.15 -9.24 -20.63
CA ASP A 170 -35.45 -9.60 -21.17
C ASP A 170 -35.29 -10.98 -21.81
N SER A 171 -35.65 -11.97 -21.03
CA SER A 171 -35.74 -13.37 -21.44
C SER A 171 -36.94 -13.64 -22.36
N GLY A 172 -37.25 -12.68 -23.24
CA GLY A 172 -38.36 -12.74 -24.17
C GLY A 172 -38.07 -13.44 -25.50
N LYS A 173 -37.00 -14.25 -25.62
CA LYS A 173 -36.83 -15.18 -26.77
C LYS A 173 -36.43 -16.55 -26.29
N THR A 174 -37.40 -17.43 -26.20
CA THR A 174 -37.24 -18.89 -26.16
C THR A 174 -36.44 -19.36 -27.37
N GLY A 175 -35.14 -19.41 -27.22
CA GLY A 175 -34.21 -20.07 -28.08
C GLY A 175 -33.52 -21.15 -27.25
N GLU A 176 -33.79 -22.42 -27.56
CA GLU A 176 -33.18 -23.56 -26.89
C GLU A 176 -31.65 -23.45 -26.91
N MET A 177 -31.06 -23.16 -25.73
CA MET A 177 -29.63 -23.34 -25.54
C MET A 177 -29.33 -24.84 -25.36
N LYS A 178 -28.76 -25.45 -26.39
CA LYS A 178 -28.15 -26.75 -26.26
C LYS A 178 -26.97 -26.69 -25.34
N HIS A 179 -27.18 -27.16 -24.10
CA HIS A 179 -26.09 -27.31 -23.14
C HIS A 179 -25.14 -28.42 -23.54
N SER A 180 -23.90 -28.06 -23.86
CA SER A 180 -22.80 -29.03 -23.89
C SER A 180 -22.19 -29.16 -22.51
N ARG A 181 -22.43 -30.31 -21.93
CA ARG A 181 -21.66 -31.03 -20.88
C ARG A 181 -20.83 -30.28 -19.89
N GLY A 182 -21.28 -30.30 -18.65
CA GLY A 182 -20.53 -30.01 -17.43
C GLY A 182 -21.48 -29.77 -16.27
N GLY A 183 -21.84 -30.84 -15.53
CA GLY A 183 -22.84 -30.79 -14.47
C GLY A 183 -22.52 -29.76 -13.41
N ARG A 184 -23.29 -28.71 -13.37
CA ARG A 184 -23.42 -27.83 -12.19
C ARG A 184 -24.70 -28.24 -11.44
N LYS A 185 -24.54 -28.61 -10.16
CA LYS A 185 -25.68 -28.83 -9.26
C LYS A 185 -26.45 -27.51 -9.13
N GLU A 186 -27.76 -27.60 -9.29
CA GLU A 186 -28.67 -26.51 -8.96
C GLU A 186 -28.53 -26.19 -7.48
N TYR A 187 -28.15 -24.95 -7.18
CA TYR A 187 -28.25 -24.41 -5.82
C TYR A 187 -29.59 -23.71 -5.68
N THR A 188 -30.41 -24.20 -4.78
CA THR A 188 -31.66 -23.57 -4.41
C THR A 188 -31.40 -22.25 -3.69
N LYS A 189 -32.31 -21.28 -3.87
CA LYS A 189 -32.22 -19.89 -3.39
C LYS A 189 -32.00 -19.72 -1.89
N ASP A 190 -32.18 -20.76 -1.11
CA ASP A 190 -32.15 -20.73 0.36
C ASP A 190 -30.76 -21.01 0.97
N GLN A 191 -29.75 -21.30 0.16
CA GLN A 191 -28.37 -21.50 0.64
C GLN A 191 -27.39 -20.37 0.30
N ALA A 192 -27.86 -19.26 -0.22
CA ALA A 192 -27.05 -18.08 -0.52
C ALA A 192 -26.94 -17.14 0.70
N GLY A 193 -26.62 -17.68 1.86
CA GLY A 193 -26.15 -16.92 3.00
C GLY A 193 -24.66 -16.59 2.82
N GLY A 194 -24.34 -15.40 2.37
CA GLY A 194 -22.95 -14.93 2.25
C GLY A 194 -22.57 -14.50 0.83
N GLY A 195 -23.37 -13.66 0.21
CA GLY A 195 -22.97 -12.98 -1.03
C GLY A 195 -21.81 -12.03 -0.77
N SER A 196 -20.60 -12.44 -1.13
CA SER A 196 -19.55 -11.47 -1.43
C SER A 196 -20.05 -10.68 -2.65
N ASN A 197 -20.48 -9.44 -2.41
CA ASN A 197 -20.69 -8.49 -3.48
C ASN A 197 -19.35 -8.25 -4.19
N ILE A 198 -19.03 -9.11 -5.15
CA ILE A 198 -18.14 -8.74 -6.23
C ILE A 198 -18.98 -7.79 -7.09
N THR A 199 -19.10 -6.54 -6.63
CA THR A 199 -19.60 -5.47 -7.46
C THR A 199 -18.58 -5.31 -8.57
N GLY A 200 -18.90 -5.87 -9.73
CA GLY A 200 -18.21 -5.57 -10.95
C GLY A 200 -18.09 -4.04 -11.06
N HIS A 201 -16.98 -3.56 -11.53
CA HIS A 201 -16.71 -2.14 -11.73
C HIS A 201 -17.71 -1.58 -12.74
N SER A 202 -18.89 -1.22 -12.25
CA SER A 202 -19.82 -0.40 -13.01
C SER A 202 -19.26 1.02 -12.95
N GLY A 203 -18.69 1.48 -14.04
CA GLY A 203 -18.16 2.82 -14.08
C GLY A 203 -19.26 3.83 -13.85
N GLY A 204 -19.01 4.75 -12.96
CA GLY A 204 -19.72 6.01 -12.82
C GLY A 204 -21.06 6.01 -12.08
N TYR A 205 -21.77 4.90 -12.00
CA TYR A 205 -23.10 4.84 -11.36
C TYR A 205 -23.19 3.65 -10.39
N ARG A 206 -24.00 3.79 -9.36
CA ARG A 206 -24.36 2.70 -8.44
C ARG A 206 -25.41 1.80 -9.10
N SER A 207 -25.65 0.64 -8.53
CA SER A 207 -26.66 -0.33 -9.04
C SER A 207 -28.10 0.23 -9.04
N ASP A 208 -28.35 1.30 -8.29
CA ASP A 208 -29.63 2.04 -8.23
C ASP A 208 -29.72 3.18 -9.28
N GLY A 209 -28.74 3.31 -10.16
CA GLY A 209 -28.69 4.36 -11.17
C GLY A 209 -28.18 5.71 -10.66
N SER A 210 -27.85 5.85 -9.38
CA SER A 210 -27.27 7.08 -8.85
C SER A 210 -25.80 7.23 -9.23
N PRO A 211 -25.31 8.48 -9.45
CA PRO A 211 -23.90 8.73 -9.69
C PRO A 211 -23.03 8.19 -8.55
N GLN A 212 -21.89 7.62 -8.88
CA GLN A 212 -20.94 7.25 -7.84
C GLN A 212 -20.40 8.50 -7.15
N GLU A 213 -20.12 8.38 -5.86
CA GLU A 213 -19.70 9.49 -5.01
C GLU A 213 -18.55 10.31 -5.58
N TYR A 214 -17.58 9.67 -6.27
CA TYR A 214 -16.45 10.36 -6.86
C TYR A 214 -16.85 11.33 -8.00
N LEU A 215 -17.97 11.07 -8.72
CA LEU A 215 -18.50 12.02 -9.72
C LEU A 215 -19.07 13.27 -9.08
N LEU A 216 -19.64 13.13 -7.88
CA LEU A 216 -20.22 14.25 -7.14
C LEU A 216 -19.15 15.07 -6.42
N THR A 217 -18.12 14.41 -5.88
CA THR A 217 -17.10 15.04 -5.04
C THR A 217 -15.83 15.43 -5.78
N GLY A 218 -15.64 14.98 -7.01
CA GLY A 218 -14.39 15.14 -7.76
C GLY A 218 -13.21 14.38 -7.14
N LYS A 219 -13.48 13.44 -6.23
CA LYS A 219 -12.44 12.67 -5.50
C LYS A 219 -12.64 11.17 -5.70
N ALA A 220 -11.55 10.46 -5.78
CA ALA A 220 -11.51 9.01 -5.89
C ALA A 220 -10.67 8.40 -4.75
N ASN A 221 -10.89 7.12 -4.49
CA ASN A 221 -10.06 6.38 -3.54
C ASN A 221 -8.59 6.43 -3.94
N LYS A 222 -7.72 6.58 -2.94
CA LYS A 222 -6.28 6.57 -3.17
C LYS A 222 -5.85 5.24 -3.79
N ARG A 223 -5.04 5.33 -4.84
CA ARG A 223 -4.49 4.15 -5.54
C ARG A 223 -3.33 3.56 -4.74
N SER A 224 -2.98 2.31 -5.01
CA SER A 224 -1.92 1.57 -4.30
C SER A 224 -0.50 1.86 -4.81
N VAL A 225 -0.31 2.74 -5.78
CA VAL A 225 1.02 3.21 -6.19
C VAL A 225 1.17 4.66 -5.79
N TRP A 226 2.11 4.92 -4.86
CA TRP A 226 2.36 6.24 -4.29
C TRP A 226 3.71 6.77 -4.80
N THR A 227 3.67 7.87 -5.51
CA THR A 227 4.88 8.53 -5.99
C THR A 227 5.31 9.56 -4.95
N VAL A 228 6.38 9.26 -4.22
CA VAL A 228 6.94 10.15 -3.21
C VAL A 228 8.45 10.27 -3.41
N THR A 229 8.91 11.50 -3.61
CA THR A 229 10.32 11.82 -3.82
C THR A 229 11.13 11.58 -2.55
N THR A 230 12.26 10.91 -2.66
CA THR A 230 13.22 10.80 -1.56
C THR A 230 13.82 12.15 -1.26
N LYS A 231 13.92 12.52 0.02
CA LYS A 231 14.54 13.76 0.48
C LYS A 231 15.85 13.44 1.20
N PRO A 232 16.96 14.12 0.89
CA PRO A 232 18.20 13.90 1.62
C PRO A 232 18.03 14.33 3.07
N PHE A 233 18.57 13.55 3.97
CA PHE A 233 18.61 13.86 5.38
C PHE A 233 20.07 13.99 5.84
N LYS A 234 20.48 15.17 6.30
CA LYS A 234 21.89 15.50 6.55
C LYS A 234 22.45 14.87 7.84
N GLU A 235 21.60 14.62 8.83
CA GLU A 235 22.02 14.25 10.19
C GLU A 235 22.03 12.73 10.42
N ALA A 236 21.35 11.92 9.61
CA ALA A 236 21.30 10.46 9.72
C ALA A 236 21.82 9.78 8.46
N HIS A 237 22.75 8.86 8.62
CA HIS A 237 23.37 8.11 7.52
C HIS A 237 22.54 6.91 7.04
N PHE A 238 21.40 6.58 7.68
CA PHE A 238 20.65 5.36 7.40
C PHE A 238 19.21 5.64 7.00
N ALA A 239 18.74 4.88 6.01
CA ALA A 239 17.40 4.59 5.52
C ALA A 239 16.24 5.43 6.08
N THR A 240 16.35 6.77 6.01
CA THR A 240 15.24 7.66 6.38
C THR A 240 14.23 7.71 5.25
N PHE A 241 12.95 7.65 5.59
CA PHE A 241 11.88 7.91 4.64
C PHE A 241 11.39 9.37 4.77
N PRO A 242 10.87 9.97 3.69
CA PRO A 242 10.33 11.32 3.73
C PRO A 242 9.02 11.38 4.53
N GLU A 243 8.78 12.50 5.19
CA GLU A 243 7.55 12.74 5.97
C GLU A 243 6.29 12.50 5.13
N ASP A 244 6.31 12.94 3.87
CA ASP A 244 5.17 12.84 2.94
C ASP A 244 4.73 11.38 2.70
N LEU A 245 5.64 10.41 2.88
CA LEU A 245 5.32 8.99 2.70
C LEU A 245 4.32 8.48 3.72
N ILE A 246 4.43 8.92 4.97
CA ILE A 246 3.64 8.37 6.07
C ILE A 246 2.42 9.21 6.45
N VAL A 247 2.26 10.41 5.85
CA VAL A 247 1.09 11.27 6.08
C VAL A 247 -0.21 10.51 5.87
N ASP A 248 -0.33 9.83 4.75
CA ASP A 248 -1.56 9.10 4.43
C ASP A 248 -1.72 7.80 5.22
N CYS A 249 -0.60 7.14 5.59
CA CYS A 249 -0.64 6.01 6.53
C CYS A 249 -1.24 6.43 7.88
N ILE A 250 -0.80 7.59 8.40
CA ILE A 250 -1.25 8.12 9.68
C ILE A 250 -2.71 8.58 9.59
N LYS A 251 -3.07 9.35 8.55
CA LYS A 251 -4.44 9.84 8.36
C LYS A 251 -5.44 8.70 8.23
N ALA A 252 -5.10 7.68 7.43
CA ALA A 252 -5.97 6.55 7.23
C ALA A 252 -6.03 5.59 8.44
N GLY A 253 -4.89 5.39 9.12
CA GLY A 253 -4.77 4.34 10.13
C GLY A 253 -4.98 4.77 11.57
N CYS A 254 -5.07 6.10 11.84
CA CYS A 254 -5.19 6.60 13.21
C CYS A 254 -6.09 7.85 13.28
N PRO A 255 -7.14 7.86 14.11
CA PRO A 255 -7.97 9.04 14.32
C PRO A 255 -7.16 10.17 14.99
N GLU A 256 -7.64 11.41 14.90
CA GLU A 256 -7.07 12.53 15.65
C GLU A 256 -7.11 12.25 17.14
N GLY A 257 -6.05 12.69 17.86
CA GLY A 257 -5.84 12.37 19.26
C GLY A 257 -5.42 10.92 19.54
N GLY A 258 -5.42 10.03 18.55
CA GLY A 258 -4.95 8.66 18.67
C GLY A 258 -3.44 8.57 18.91
N ILE A 259 -2.93 7.36 19.18
CA ILE A 259 -1.52 7.10 19.48
C ILE A 259 -0.91 6.29 18.33
N ILE A 260 0.21 6.76 17.81
CA ILE A 260 1.04 6.09 16.82
C ILE A 260 2.22 5.44 17.52
N LEU A 261 2.43 4.16 17.27
CA LEU A 261 3.59 3.41 17.78
C LEU A 261 4.57 3.15 16.62
N ASP A 262 5.83 3.53 16.81
CA ASP A 262 6.92 3.14 15.92
C ASP A 262 8.00 2.40 16.73
N PRO A 263 8.17 1.08 16.53
CA PRO A 263 9.17 0.29 17.25
C PRO A 263 10.59 0.50 16.72
N PHE A 264 10.77 1.28 15.66
CA PHE A 264 12.06 1.59 15.01
C PHE A 264 12.15 3.09 14.73
N GLY A 265 12.09 3.91 15.80
CA GLY A 265 11.89 5.35 15.74
C GLY A 265 12.92 6.13 14.92
N GLY A 266 14.17 5.64 14.86
CA GLY A 266 15.25 6.27 14.12
C GLY A 266 15.41 7.75 14.42
N ALA A 267 15.40 8.57 13.38
CA ALA A 267 15.47 10.03 13.49
C ALA A 267 14.13 10.71 13.86
N GLY A 268 13.11 9.96 14.29
CA GLY A 268 11.86 10.51 14.81
C GLY A 268 10.87 11.03 13.76
N THR A 269 10.99 10.63 12.51
CA THR A 269 10.09 11.10 11.43
C THR A 269 8.63 10.82 11.74
N THR A 270 8.31 9.64 12.28
CA THR A 270 6.95 9.24 12.67
C THR A 270 6.37 10.19 13.74
N ALA A 271 7.15 10.55 14.75
CA ALA A 271 6.71 11.48 15.80
C ALA A 271 6.44 12.89 15.26
N VAL A 272 7.34 13.40 14.41
CA VAL A 272 7.18 14.72 13.78
C VAL A 272 5.88 14.78 12.98
N VAL A 273 5.61 13.76 12.16
CA VAL A 273 4.39 13.73 11.34
C VAL A 273 3.14 13.51 12.20
N ALA A 274 3.21 12.62 13.20
CA ALA A 274 2.10 12.39 14.12
C ALA A 274 1.66 13.71 14.78
N ARG A 275 2.61 14.50 15.30
CA ARG A 275 2.34 15.81 15.90
C ARG A 275 1.72 16.81 14.93
N LYS A 276 2.30 16.94 13.72
CA LYS A 276 1.75 17.82 12.67
C LYS A 276 0.31 17.47 12.31
N LEU A 277 -0.10 16.23 12.55
CA LEU A 277 -1.43 15.71 12.26
C LEU A 277 -2.31 15.58 13.52
N ASN A 278 -1.95 16.19 14.65
CA ASN A 278 -2.69 16.12 15.93
C ASN A 278 -2.87 14.68 16.44
N ARG A 279 -1.82 13.85 16.34
CA ARG A 279 -1.77 12.51 16.94
C ARG A 279 -0.68 12.45 17.99
N ASN A 280 -0.90 11.61 19.01
CA ASN A 280 0.14 11.26 19.97
C ASN A 280 1.08 10.21 19.36
N TYR A 281 2.25 10.05 19.95
CA TYR A 281 3.24 9.08 19.47
C TYR A 281 3.96 8.38 20.63
N LEU A 282 4.45 7.19 20.32
CA LEU A 282 5.37 6.41 21.15
C LEU A 282 6.43 5.82 20.23
N LEU A 283 7.69 6.18 20.46
CA LEU A 283 8.82 5.68 19.67
C LEU A 283 9.72 4.81 20.53
N TYR A 284 10.28 3.76 19.93
CA TYR A 284 11.39 3.01 20.48
C TYR A 284 12.59 3.15 19.55
N GLU A 285 13.75 3.46 20.11
CA GLU A 285 15.02 3.53 19.41
C GLU A 285 16.13 3.03 20.33
N LEU A 286 17.02 2.21 19.78
CA LEU A 286 18.13 1.61 20.54
C LEU A 286 19.40 2.47 20.50
N ASN A 287 19.58 3.25 19.45
CA ASN A 287 20.76 4.08 19.27
C ASN A 287 20.58 5.44 19.98
N PRO A 288 21.37 5.75 21.03
CA PRO A 288 21.25 6.99 21.79
C PRO A 288 21.49 8.24 20.94
N ASP A 289 22.28 8.17 19.87
CA ASP A 289 22.53 9.32 19.00
C ASP A 289 21.32 9.60 18.12
N TYR A 290 20.60 8.57 17.67
CA TYR A 290 19.34 8.76 16.96
C TYR A 290 18.25 9.31 17.87
N ILE A 291 18.23 8.91 19.15
CA ILE A 291 17.31 9.48 20.15
C ILE A 291 17.51 10.99 20.24
N LYS A 292 18.76 11.47 20.38
CA LYS A 292 19.08 12.90 20.43
C LYS A 292 18.62 13.64 19.16
N ILE A 293 18.84 13.04 17.98
CA ILE A 293 18.38 13.61 16.72
C ILE A 293 16.84 13.69 16.68
N ALA A 294 16.17 12.62 17.09
CA ALA A 294 14.72 12.56 17.14
C ALA A 294 14.13 13.62 18.09
N GLU A 295 14.66 13.74 19.32
CA GLU A 295 14.24 14.73 20.30
C GLU A 295 14.39 16.15 19.76
N LYS A 296 15.55 16.49 19.19
CA LYS A 296 15.81 17.80 18.58
C LYS A 296 14.81 18.09 17.43
N ARG A 297 14.55 17.13 16.56
CA ARG A 297 13.58 17.29 15.44
C ARG A 297 12.16 17.48 15.94
N ILE A 298 11.76 16.69 16.92
CA ILE A 298 10.44 16.78 17.54
C ILE A 298 10.26 18.13 18.21
N PHE A 299 11.26 18.59 18.98
CA PHE A 299 11.27 19.91 19.59
C PHE A 299 11.14 21.02 18.55
N ASN A 300 11.97 21.01 17.51
CA ASN A 300 11.93 21.99 16.42
C ASN A 300 10.59 21.99 15.64
N SER A 301 9.89 20.87 15.61
CA SER A 301 8.57 20.77 14.96
C SER A 301 7.45 21.48 15.72
N LEU A 302 7.71 21.91 16.96
CA LEU A 302 6.77 22.67 17.80
C LEU A 302 6.56 24.12 17.32
N GLY A 303 7.49 24.65 16.52
CA GLY A 303 7.50 26.07 16.18
C GLY A 303 7.96 26.95 17.35
N ILE A 304 8.01 28.27 17.10
CA ILE A 304 8.52 29.27 18.06
C ILE A 304 7.56 29.51 19.26
N PHE A 305 6.37 28.86 19.22
CA PHE A 305 5.31 29.09 20.22
C PHE A 305 4.98 27.86 21.09
N ALA A 306 5.92 26.94 21.29
CA ALA A 306 5.74 25.80 22.21
C ALA A 306 6.43 26.08 23.53
#